data_324961cf78a040f0ff4acb63e1410ebe
#
_entry.id   324961cf78a040f0ff4acb63e1410ebe
#
_cell.length_a   1.000
_cell.length_b   1.000
_cell.length_c   1.000
_cell.angle_alpha   90.00
_cell.angle_beta   90.00
_cell.angle_gamma   90.00
#
_symmetry.space_group_name_H-M   'P 1'
#
loop_
_entity.id
_entity.type
_entity.pdbx_description
1 polymer ?
#
loop_
_entity_poly.entity_id
_entity_poly.type
_entity_poly.pdbx_seq_one_letter_code
_entity_poly.pdbx_strand_id
1 'polypeptide(L)'
;VYPWLKSEVKQGKLLFKKYPEVTRYTKQLFVHKLGSFVQFQTTPFLVYAFVSLKTVAYYGNYTLIIDKISIFISNLLGSTNAGVGNLIAEGDSKRIQQVFWELMGIRFLIAGTISFALIRLTGAFISLWLGSEYVLPQHILYLIIINSFINYTRGAIDQFTYGYGLFQDTW
;
A
#
# COMPACT_ATOMS: atom_id res chain seq x y z
N VAL A 1 4.75 -18.69 27.63
CA VAL A 1 3.65 -19.50 27.07
C VAL A 1 2.44 -19.21 27.95
N TYR A 2 1.37 -18.65 27.38
CA TYR A 2 0.13 -18.32 28.10
C TYR A 2 -0.72 -19.58 28.24
N PRO A 3 -0.93 -20.16 29.44
CA PRO A 3 -1.58 -21.47 29.63
C PRO A 3 -3.08 -21.48 29.24
N TRP A 4 -3.68 -20.31 29.07
CA TRP A 4 -5.08 -20.13 28.63
C TRP A 4 -5.25 -20.09 27.09
N LEU A 5 -4.16 -20.07 26.32
CA LEU A 5 -4.16 -20.18 24.85
C LEU A 5 -4.03 -21.64 24.37
N LYS A 6 -4.68 -22.60 25.03
CA LYS A 6 -4.81 -23.95 24.48
C LYS A 6 -5.74 -23.91 23.28
N SER A 7 -5.17 -23.86 22.08
CA SER A 7 -5.92 -23.99 20.83
C SER A 7 -6.36 -25.44 20.66
N GLU A 8 -7.57 -25.76 21.06
CA GLU A 8 -8.17 -27.03 20.66
C GLU A 8 -8.65 -26.92 19.21
N VAL A 9 -8.01 -27.66 18.31
CA VAL A 9 -8.34 -27.71 16.87
C VAL A 9 -9.80 -28.05 16.64
N LYS A 10 -10.42 -28.86 17.52
CA LYS A 10 -11.86 -29.18 17.50
C LYS A 10 -12.73 -27.94 17.76
N GLN A 11 -12.36 -27.10 18.73
CA GLN A 11 -13.09 -25.85 19.01
C GLN A 11 -12.94 -24.84 17.87
N GLY A 12 -11.75 -24.76 17.27
CA GLY A 12 -11.53 -23.90 16.08
C GLY A 12 -12.48 -24.28 14.92
N LYS A 13 -12.63 -25.57 14.60
CA LYS A 13 -13.56 -26.03 13.56
C LYS A 13 -15.02 -25.71 13.86
N LEU A 14 -15.43 -25.81 15.14
CA LEU A 14 -16.79 -25.44 15.57
C LEU A 14 -17.04 -23.93 15.46
N LEU A 15 -16.04 -23.10 15.80
CA LEU A 15 -16.14 -21.64 15.68
C LEU A 15 -16.24 -21.20 14.22
N PHE A 16 -15.48 -21.80 13.29
CA PHE A 16 -15.62 -21.52 11.86
C PHE A 16 -17.00 -21.90 11.31
N LYS A 17 -17.62 -22.97 11.85
CA LYS A 17 -18.98 -23.36 11.48
C LYS A 17 -20.04 -22.40 12.08
N LYS A 18 -19.78 -21.86 13.26
CA LYS A 18 -20.65 -20.90 13.95
C LYS A 18 -20.61 -19.49 13.33
N TYR A 19 -19.47 -19.10 12.78
CA TYR A 19 -19.24 -17.78 12.19
C TYR A 19 -18.79 -17.90 10.72
N PRO A 20 -19.68 -18.28 9.80
CA PRO A 20 -19.31 -18.50 8.39
C PRO A 20 -18.83 -17.22 7.67
N GLU A 21 -19.25 -16.04 8.14
CA GLU A 21 -18.79 -14.75 7.64
C GLU A 21 -17.26 -14.58 7.78
N VAL A 22 -16.65 -15.07 8.84
CA VAL A 22 -15.18 -14.99 9.03
C VAL A 22 -14.47 -15.73 7.90
N THR A 23 -14.96 -16.92 7.54
CA THR A 23 -14.38 -17.70 6.42
C THR A 23 -14.57 -16.99 5.08
N ARG A 24 -15.73 -16.36 4.88
CA ARG A 24 -16.04 -15.59 3.67
C ARG A 24 -15.11 -14.39 3.55
N TYR A 25 -14.98 -13.58 4.59
CA TYR A 25 -14.06 -12.42 4.59
C TYR A 25 -12.60 -12.83 4.42
N THR A 26 -12.18 -13.91 5.06
CA THR A 26 -10.80 -14.43 4.90
C THR A 26 -10.52 -14.83 3.44
N LYS A 27 -11.46 -15.51 2.79
CA LYS A 27 -11.33 -15.85 1.36
C LYS A 27 -11.26 -14.61 0.47
N GLN A 28 -12.11 -13.61 0.72
CA GLN A 28 -12.10 -12.36 -0.05
C GLN A 28 -10.77 -11.61 0.13
N LEU A 29 -10.29 -11.46 1.37
CA LEU A 29 -8.99 -10.86 1.65
C LEU A 29 -7.84 -11.64 1.00
N PHE A 30 -7.91 -12.97 0.98
CA PHE A 30 -6.89 -13.79 0.33
C PHE A 30 -6.83 -13.53 -1.18
N VAL A 31 -7.97 -13.52 -1.87
CA VAL A 31 -8.03 -13.23 -3.31
C VAL A 31 -7.55 -11.82 -3.61
N HIS A 32 -7.96 -10.83 -2.81
CA HIS A 32 -7.47 -9.45 -2.93
C HIS A 32 -5.94 -9.35 -2.75
N LYS A 33 -5.40 -10.02 -1.74
CA LYS A 33 -3.95 -10.07 -1.52
C LYS A 33 -3.20 -10.80 -2.62
N LEU A 34 -3.80 -11.88 -3.17
CA LEU A 34 -3.23 -12.60 -4.30
C LEU A 34 -3.20 -11.71 -5.56
N GLY A 35 -4.28 -10.99 -5.85
CA GLY A 35 -4.33 -10.01 -6.95
C GLY A 35 -3.26 -8.92 -6.80
N SER A 36 -3.15 -8.34 -5.62
CA SER A 36 -2.11 -7.35 -5.31
C SER A 36 -0.70 -7.94 -5.48
N PHE A 37 -0.46 -9.16 -5.00
CA PHE A 37 0.82 -9.84 -5.16
C PHE A 37 1.18 -10.01 -6.64
N VAL A 38 0.26 -10.50 -7.46
CA VAL A 38 0.46 -10.65 -8.91
C VAL A 38 0.76 -9.28 -9.53
N GLN A 39 -0.01 -8.25 -9.22
CA GLN A 39 0.18 -6.91 -9.75
C GLN A 39 1.57 -6.35 -9.44
N PHE A 40 2.04 -6.45 -8.21
CA PHE A 40 3.32 -5.88 -7.79
C PHE A 40 4.51 -6.71 -8.25
N GLN A 41 4.40 -8.03 -8.30
CA GLN A 41 5.50 -8.92 -8.71
C GLN A 41 5.62 -9.10 -10.22
N THR A 42 4.57 -8.80 -10.98
CA THR A 42 4.59 -8.95 -12.44
C THR A 42 5.47 -7.89 -13.11
N THR A 43 5.55 -6.66 -12.58
CA THR A 43 6.32 -5.58 -13.18
C THR A 43 7.82 -5.92 -13.35
N PRO A 44 8.57 -6.37 -12.32
CA PRO A 44 9.97 -6.77 -12.49
C PRO A 44 10.13 -7.91 -13.51
N PHE A 45 9.18 -8.85 -13.54
CA PHE A 45 9.21 -9.97 -14.48
C PHE A 45 9.02 -9.50 -15.94
N LEU A 46 8.10 -8.58 -16.18
CA LEU A 46 7.90 -7.97 -17.49
C LEU A 46 9.13 -7.17 -17.94
N VAL A 47 9.74 -6.38 -17.05
CA VAL A 47 10.97 -5.64 -17.36
C VAL A 47 12.11 -6.61 -17.73
N TYR A 48 12.23 -7.72 -17.02
CA TYR A 48 13.20 -8.77 -17.37
C TYR A 48 12.92 -9.37 -18.76
N ALA A 49 11.67 -9.76 -19.01
CA ALA A 49 11.29 -10.43 -20.25
C ALA A 49 11.42 -9.55 -21.50
N PHE A 50 11.12 -8.25 -21.39
CA PHE A 50 11.05 -7.35 -22.54
C PHE A 50 12.26 -6.42 -22.68
N VAL A 51 13.06 -6.24 -21.64
CA VAL A 51 14.20 -5.32 -21.68
C VAL A 51 15.52 -6.04 -21.39
N SER A 52 15.85 -6.24 -20.10
CA SER A 52 17.05 -6.97 -19.69
C SER A 52 17.13 -7.15 -18.17
N LEU A 53 17.90 -8.13 -17.72
CA LEU A 53 18.21 -8.33 -16.29
C LEU A 53 18.93 -7.10 -15.69
N LYS A 54 19.80 -6.45 -16.46
CA LYS A 54 20.50 -5.23 -16.05
C LYS A 54 19.52 -4.09 -15.74
N THR A 55 18.49 -3.91 -16.56
CA THR A 55 17.44 -2.91 -16.36
C THR A 55 16.58 -3.23 -15.13
N VAL A 56 16.31 -4.51 -14.86
CA VAL A 56 15.62 -4.92 -13.63
C VAL A 56 16.41 -4.49 -12.39
N ALA A 57 17.72 -4.70 -12.38
CA ALA A 57 18.57 -4.29 -11.26
C ALA A 57 18.55 -2.76 -11.07
N TYR A 58 18.62 -1.99 -12.16
CA TYR A 58 18.54 -0.53 -12.11
C TYR A 58 17.16 -0.06 -11.58
N TYR A 59 16.08 -0.60 -12.13
CA TYR A 59 14.72 -0.36 -11.67
C TYR A 59 14.54 -0.70 -10.20
N GLY A 60 15.12 -1.82 -9.75
CA GLY A 60 15.10 -2.26 -8.36
C GLY A 60 15.70 -1.23 -7.38
N ASN A 61 16.74 -0.52 -7.77
CA ASN A 61 17.33 0.55 -6.92
C ASN A 61 16.36 1.71 -6.72
N TYR A 62 15.61 2.09 -7.77
CA TYR A 62 14.61 3.15 -7.69
C TYR A 62 13.40 2.73 -6.85
N THR A 63 12.90 1.52 -7.07
CA THR A 63 11.78 0.99 -6.28
C THR A 63 12.16 0.81 -4.82
N LEU A 64 13.39 0.42 -4.50
CA LEU A 64 13.87 0.33 -3.13
C LEU A 64 13.75 1.68 -2.38
N ILE A 65 14.13 2.80 -3.00
CA ILE A 65 13.99 4.13 -2.41
C ILE A 65 12.50 4.43 -2.15
N ILE A 66 11.67 4.22 -3.18
CA ILE A 66 10.25 4.51 -3.12
C ILE A 66 9.54 3.62 -2.09
N ASP A 67 9.88 2.35 -2.01
CA ASP A 67 9.30 1.41 -1.03
C ASP A 67 9.64 1.82 0.41
N LYS A 68 10.87 2.29 0.68
CA LYS A 68 11.23 2.78 2.02
C LYS A 68 10.45 4.03 2.39
N ILE A 69 10.25 4.95 1.44
CA ILE A 69 9.42 6.13 1.64
C ILE A 69 7.95 5.73 1.84
N SER A 70 7.45 4.77 1.07
CA SER A 70 6.09 4.24 1.20
C SER A 70 5.83 3.63 2.58
N ILE A 71 6.78 2.84 3.10
CA ILE A 71 6.71 2.28 4.45
C ILE A 71 6.68 3.39 5.49
N PHE A 72 7.51 4.42 5.35
CA PHE A 72 7.53 5.57 6.26
C PHE A 72 6.17 6.29 6.28
N ILE A 73 5.61 6.60 5.09
CA ILE A 73 4.28 7.23 4.96
C ILE A 73 3.20 6.35 5.58
N SER A 74 3.23 5.04 5.30
CA SER A 74 2.25 4.08 5.83
C SER A 74 2.30 4.00 7.35
N ASN A 75 3.48 4.04 7.96
CA ASN A 75 3.63 4.04 9.41
C ASN A 75 3.14 5.37 10.02
N LEU A 76 3.47 6.50 9.39
CA LEU A 76 3.05 7.82 9.85
C LEU A 76 1.52 7.98 9.83
N LEU A 77 0.89 7.61 8.73
CA LEU A 77 -0.55 7.77 8.52
C LEU A 77 -1.37 6.56 9.01
N GLY A 78 -0.74 5.41 9.20
CA GLY A 78 -1.38 4.20 9.70
C GLY A 78 -1.92 4.33 11.13
N SER A 79 -1.34 5.23 11.93
CA SER A 79 -1.84 5.55 13.27
C SER A 79 -3.28 6.08 13.26
N THR A 80 -3.76 6.65 12.14
CA THR A 80 -5.12 7.15 12.00
C THR A 80 -6.17 6.05 11.72
N ASN A 81 -5.75 4.81 11.41
CA ASN A 81 -6.67 3.72 11.06
C ASN A 81 -7.67 3.39 12.17
N ALA A 82 -7.21 3.33 13.42
CA ALA A 82 -8.09 3.06 14.56
C ALA A 82 -9.11 4.19 14.77
N GLY A 83 -8.67 5.44 14.60
CA GLY A 83 -9.55 6.61 14.69
C GLY A 83 -10.65 6.60 13.63
N VAL A 84 -10.32 6.24 12.39
CA VAL A 84 -11.30 6.11 11.30
C VAL A 84 -12.27 4.96 11.59
N GLY A 85 -11.80 3.82 12.10
CA GLY A 85 -12.65 2.72 12.49
C GLY A 85 -13.68 3.11 13.57
N ASN A 86 -13.25 3.82 14.62
CA ASN A 86 -14.12 4.33 15.66
C ASN A 86 -15.13 5.35 15.12
N LEU A 87 -14.69 6.28 14.27
CA LEU A 87 -15.54 7.28 13.63
C LEU A 87 -16.65 6.64 12.79
N ILE A 88 -16.34 5.59 12.05
CA ILE A 88 -17.32 4.83 11.28
C ILE A 88 -18.31 4.14 12.20
N ALA A 89 -17.87 3.59 13.33
CA ALA A 89 -18.73 2.95 14.32
C ALA A 89 -19.68 3.94 15.03
N GLU A 90 -19.28 5.21 15.20
CA GLU A 90 -20.14 6.29 15.71
C GLU A 90 -21.28 6.65 14.75
N GLY A 91 -21.11 6.45 13.44
CA GLY A 91 -22.17 6.62 12.43
C GLY A 91 -22.51 8.06 12.06
N ASP A 92 -21.74 9.06 12.49
CA ASP A 92 -21.94 10.47 12.09
C ASP A 92 -21.43 10.71 10.66
N SER A 93 -22.32 10.61 9.69
CA SER A 93 -22.01 10.75 8.28
C SER A 93 -21.36 12.08 7.91
N LYS A 94 -21.72 13.19 8.57
CA LYS A 94 -21.13 14.50 8.28
C LYS A 94 -19.67 14.55 8.73
N ARG A 95 -19.41 14.06 9.93
CA ARG A 95 -18.06 14.00 10.49
C ARG A 95 -17.18 13.01 9.74
N ILE A 96 -17.73 11.87 9.31
CA ILE A 96 -17.04 10.89 8.47
C ILE A 96 -16.59 11.56 7.15
N GLN A 97 -17.49 12.27 6.47
CA GLN A 97 -17.17 12.97 5.22
C GLN A 97 -16.12 14.06 5.43
N GLN A 98 -16.23 14.84 6.49
CA GLN A 98 -15.24 15.88 6.81
C GLN A 98 -13.86 15.27 7.02
N VAL A 99 -13.72 14.27 7.88
CA VAL A 99 -12.43 13.60 8.17
C VAL A 99 -11.87 12.91 6.94
N PHE A 100 -12.72 12.35 6.07
CA PHE A 100 -12.28 11.79 4.79
C PHE A 100 -11.56 12.84 3.94
N TRP A 101 -12.16 14.03 3.75
CA TRP A 101 -11.56 15.09 2.94
C TRP A 101 -10.32 15.71 3.60
N GLU A 102 -10.29 15.81 4.91
CA GLU A 102 -9.10 16.25 5.65
C GLU A 102 -7.92 15.28 5.44
N LEU A 103 -8.15 13.97 5.58
CA LEU A 103 -7.14 12.94 5.32
C LEU A 103 -6.71 12.90 3.86
N MET A 104 -7.63 13.08 2.91
CA MET A 104 -7.31 13.21 1.49
C MET A 104 -6.40 14.40 1.22
N GLY A 105 -6.72 15.56 1.80
CA GLY A 105 -5.91 16.79 1.67
C GLY A 105 -4.50 16.63 2.22
N ILE A 106 -4.37 16.04 3.42
CA ILE A 106 -3.07 15.76 4.05
C ILE A 106 -2.26 14.79 3.18
N ARG A 107 -2.86 13.69 2.71
CA ARG A 107 -2.19 12.71 1.86
C ARG A 107 -1.77 13.32 0.52
N PHE A 108 -2.60 14.16 -0.08
CA PHE A 108 -2.27 14.86 -1.32
C PHE A 108 -1.08 15.79 -1.15
N LEU A 109 -1.04 16.57 -0.05
CA LEU A 109 0.08 17.44 0.28
C LEU A 109 1.38 16.66 0.48
N ILE A 110 1.34 15.57 1.25
CA ILE A 110 2.49 14.70 1.49
C ILE A 110 2.95 14.06 0.18
N ALA A 111 2.04 13.49 -0.61
CA ALA A 111 2.33 12.86 -1.88
C ALA A 111 2.95 13.85 -2.88
N GLY A 112 2.43 15.07 -2.97
CA GLY A 112 2.95 16.12 -3.84
C GLY A 112 4.37 16.55 -3.44
N THR A 113 4.58 16.81 -2.15
CA THR A 113 5.89 17.20 -1.62
C THR A 113 6.95 16.12 -1.86
N ILE A 114 6.61 14.86 -1.56
CA ILE A 114 7.52 13.73 -1.76
C ILE A 114 7.79 13.50 -3.24
N SER A 115 6.77 13.56 -4.09
CA SER A 115 6.94 13.40 -5.53
C SER A 115 7.85 14.47 -6.11
N PHE A 116 7.70 15.72 -5.70
CA PHE A 116 8.58 16.82 -6.09
C PHE A 116 10.03 16.55 -5.65
N ALA A 117 10.24 16.16 -4.39
CA ALA A 117 11.56 15.82 -3.87
C ALA A 117 12.20 14.66 -4.65
N LEU A 118 11.43 13.59 -4.93
CA LEU A 118 11.89 12.44 -5.69
C LEU A 118 12.30 12.83 -7.13
N ILE A 119 11.51 13.65 -7.81
CA ILE A 119 11.87 14.15 -9.17
C ILE A 119 13.20 14.87 -9.16
N ARG A 120 13.47 15.68 -8.13
CA ARG A 120 14.67 16.52 -8.07
C ARG A 120 15.90 15.78 -7.55
N LEU A 121 15.75 14.86 -6.64
CA LEU A 121 16.85 14.30 -5.85
C LEU A 121 17.25 12.88 -6.26
N THR A 122 16.33 12.06 -6.79
CA THR A 122 16.60 10.63 -7.00
C THR A 122 17.74 10.40 -7.99
N GLY A 123 17.80 11.11 -9.10
CA GLY A 123 18.86 10.94 -10.09
C GLY A 123 20.24 11.29 -9.53
N ALA A 124 20.35 12.42 -8.83
CA ALA A 124 21.59 12.84 -8.17
C ALA A 124 22.00 11.86 -7.07
N PHE A 125 21.06 11.38 -6.27
CA PHE A 125 21.30 10.40 -5.21
C PHE A 125 21.82 9.08 -5.79
N ILE A 126 21.18 8.53 -6.82
CA ILE A 126 21.62 7.29 -7.49
C ILE A 126 23.01 7.46 -8.09
N SER A 127 23.27 8.57 -8.74
CA SER A 127 24.59 8.86 -9.33
C SER A 127 25.69 8.91 -8.27
N LEU A 128 25.41 9.47 -7.10
CA LEU A 128 26.36 9.55 -5.98
C LEU A 128 26.56 8.21 -5.28
N TRP A 129 25.46 7.44 -5.11
CA TRP A 129 25.46 6.21 -4.32
C TRP A 129 25.98 5.01 -5.12
N LEU A 130 25.57 4.86 -6.38
CA LEU A 130 25.84 3.67 -7.19
C LEU A 130 26.72 3.98 -8.42
N GLY A 131 26.73 5.23 -8.88
CA GLY A 131 27.40 5.65 -10.10
C GLY A 131 26.43 6.15 -11.17
N SER A 132 26.93 6.96 -12.08
CA SER A 132 26.12 7.58 -13.15
C SER A 132 25.53 6.56 -14.14
N GLU A 133 26.15 5.41 -14.30
CA GLU A 133 25.68 4.32 -15.16
C GLU A 133 24.39 3.66 -14.67
N TYR A 134 24.03 3.83 -13.38
CA TYR A 134 22.79 3.31 -12.78
C TYR A 134 21.61 4.28 -12.90
N VAL A 135 21.85 5.48 -13.47
CA VAL A 135 20.79 6.48 -13.62
C VAL A 135 19.87 6.08 -14.77
N LEU A 136 18.60 5.86 -14.45
CA LEU A 136 17.56 5.57 -15.45
C LEU A 136 17.18 6.83 -16.23
N PRO A 137 16.70 6.66 -17.49
CA PRO A 137 16.10 7.76 -18.24
C PRO A 137 14.98 8.45 -17.45
N GLN A 138 14.96 9.77 -17.52
CA GLN A 138 14.10 10.60 -16.67
C GLN A 138 12.60 10.30 -16.85
N HIS A 139 12.16 9.91 -18.05
CA HIS A 139 10.77 9.53 -18.30
C HIS A 139 10.34 8.28 -17.50
N ILE A 140 11.26 7.31 -17.28
CA ILE A 140 10.99 6.14 -16.46
C ILE A 140 10.80 6.56 -15.00
N LEU A 141 11.67 7.44 -14.49
CA LEU A 141 11.53 8.00 -13.15
C LEU A 141 10.17 8.69 -12.97
N TYR A 142 9.73 9.48 -13.94
CA TYR A 142 8.43 10.13 -13.87
C TYR A 142 7.27 9.14 -13.79
N LEU A 143 7.30 8.06 -14.57
CA LEU A 143 6.26 7.02 -14.53
C LEU A 143 6.21 6.33 -13.17
N ILE A 144 7.38 6.03 -12.58
CA ILE A 144 7.44 5.42 -11.24
C ILE A 144 6.87 6.39 -10.19
N ILE A 145 7.21 7.68 -10.27
CA ILE A 145 6.74 8.69 -9.31
C ILE A 145 5.25 8.95 -9.45
N ILE A 146 4.71 9.02 -10.68
CA ILE A 146 3.26 9.17 -10.90
C ILE A 146 2.49 8.00 -10.29
N ASN A 147 2.96 6.76 -10.49
CA ASN A 147 2.36 5.59 -9.87
C ASN A 147 2.40 5.69 -8.33
N SER A 148 3.53 6.09 -7.78
CA SER A 148 3.69 6.26 -6.32
C SER A 148 2.79 7.36 -5.77
N PHE A 149 2.67 8.49 -6.48
CA PHE A 149 1.77 9.59 -6.12
C PHE A 149 0.31 9.12 -6.03
N ILE A 150 -0.14 8.36 -7.04
CA ILE A 150 -1.50 7.78 -7.04
C ILE A 150 -1.70 6.85 -5.84
N ASN A 151 -0.72 5.99 -5.55
CA ASN A 151 -0.80 5.06 -4.42
C ASN A 151 -0.82 5.79 -3.07
N TYR A 152 -0.04 6.86 -2.90
CA TYR A 152 -0.02 7.64 -1.66
C TYR A 152 -1.33 8.38 -1.43
N THR A 153 -1.92 8.97 -2.46
CA THR A 153 -3.21 9.67 -2.38
C THR A 153 -4.37 8.69 -2.17
N ARG A 154 -4.35 7.55 -2.86
CA ARG A 154 -5.37 6.51 -2.74
C ARG A 154 -5.50 5.94 -1.32
N GLY A 155 -4.46 6.00 -0.52
CA GLY A 155 -4.44 5.39 0.81
C GLY A 155 -5.54 5.88 1.77
N ALA A 156 -6.13 7.07 1.58
CA ALA A 156 -7.31 7.49 2.33
C ALA A 156 -8.55 6.67 1.92
N ILE A 157 -8.75 6.46 0.63
CA ILE A 157 -9.86 5.66 0.10
C ILE A 157 -9.76 4.22 0.65
N ASP A 158 -8.57 3.62 0.58
CA ASP A 158 -8.33 2.27 1.09
C ASP A 158 -8.65 2.18 2.60
N GLN A 159 -8.27 3.20 3.37
CA GLN A 159 -8.52 3.25 4.82
C GLN A 159 -10.01 3.24 5.16
N PHE A 160 -10.83 4.03 4.46
CA PHE A 160 -12.28 4.05 4.67
C PHE A 160 -12.95 2.79 4.09
N THR A 161 -12.50 2.30 2.94
CA THR A 161 -12.97 1.03 2.35
C THR A 161 -12.77 -0.14 3.33
N TYR A 162 -11.60 -0.23 3.96
CA TYR A 162 -11.34 -1.24 4.98
C TYR A 162 -12.14 -1.01 6.26
N GLY A 163 -12.31 0.24 6.67
CA GLY A 163 -13.11 0.61 7.83
C GLY A 163 -14.58 0.21 7.70
N TYR A 164 -15.15 0.34 6.51
CA TYR A 164 -16.52 -0.11 6.19
C TYR A 164 -16.63 -1.61 5.86
N GLY A 165 -15.52 -2.33 5.73
CA GLY A 165 -15.53 -3.74 5.33
C GLY A 165 -15.94 -3.98 3.87
N LEU A 166 -15.83 -2.96 3.00
CA LEU A 166 -16.24 -3.01 1.59
C LEU A 166 -15.19 -3.74 0.72
N PHE A 167 -14.90 -5.00 1.06
CA PHE A 167 -13.92 -5.80 0.31
C PHE A 167 -14.48 -6.38 -1.00
N GLN A 168 -15.81 -6.40 -1.17
CA GLN A 168 -16.46 -7.01 -2.33
C GLN A 168 -16.53 -6.07 -3.53
N ASP A 169 -16.57 -4.76 -3.30
CA ASP A 169 -16.85 -3.76 -4.32
C ASP A 169 -15.56 -3.12 -4.91
N THR A 170 -14.39 -3.60 -4.49
CA THR A 170 -13.08 -3.05 -4.86
C THR A 170 -12.26 -3.95 -5.79
N TRP A 171 -12.93 -4.85 -6.52
CA TRP A 171 -12.29 -5.75 -7.50
C TRP A 171 -11.97 -5.05 -8.82
#